data_963c94dc41106a396d53e2f339e3d2da
#
_entry.id   963c94dc41106a396d53e2f339e3d2da
#
_cell.length_a   1.000
_cell.length_b   1.000
_cell.length_c   1.000
_cell.angle_alpha   90.00
_cell.angle_beta   90.00
_cell.angle_gamma   90.00
#
_symmetry.space_group_name_H-M   'P 1'
#
loop_
_entity.id
_entity.type
_entity.pdbx_description
1 polymer ?
#
loop_
_entity_poly.entity_id
_entity_poly.type
_entity_poly.pdbx_seq_one_letter_code
_entity_poly.pdbx_strand_id
1 'polypeptide(L)'
;ANEALLWVCNYPDWDPPHYLDTAEMATAVAIAYDWLYDALPTSTKDLVKKCLYERAIVRVLREYEKGSLGSWAKRETNWNVVCNTGMVLAALGIAEDYPKEAAVILDNAAKYMPNCLKHFAPDGVCYEGPAYWGYTTSYLTLYLKAVADNDNGKGGIAQLPGLERTALYQKRTLTPSGRLFNFGNAGADAQNSPAFFLFSRMY
;
A
#
# COMPACT_ATOMS: atom_id res chain seq x y z
N ALA A 1 -8.52 -15.67 -13.71
CA ALA A 1 -7.37 -14.85 -13.33
C ALA A 1 -6.66 -14.27 -14.56
N ASN A 2 -6.22 -15.11 -15.53
CA ASN A 2 -5.52 -14.62 -16.74
C ASN A 2 -6.34 -13.56 -17.51
N GLU A 3 -7.64 -13.82 -17.77
CA GLU A 3 -8.52 -12.88 -18.46
C GLU A 3 -8.64 -11.54 -17.70
N ALA A 4 -8.72 -11.58 -16.38
CA ALA A 4 -8.77 -10.37 -15.57
C ALA A 4 -7.48 -9.53 -15.70
N LEU A 5 -6.31 -10.18 -15.69
CA LEU A 5 -5.03 -9.48 -15.94
C LEU A 5 -4.99 -8.86 -17.33
N LEU A 6 -5.41 -9.60 -18.37
CA LEU A 6 -5.47 -9.07 -19.72
C LEU A 6 -6.41 -7.85 -19.80
N TRP A 7 -7.59 -7.92 -19.16
CA TRP A 7 -8.54 -6.83 -19.14
C TRP A 7 -7.98 -5.58 -18.45
N VAL A 8 -7.44 -5.74 -17.24
CA VAL A 8 -6.90 -4.62 -16.44
C VAL A 8 -5.67 -3.99 -17.11
N CYS A 9 -4.77 -4.79 -17.68
CA CYS A 9 -3.58 -4.28 -18.36
C CYS A 9 -3.89 -3.62 -19.72
N ASN A 10 -4.99 -3.97 -20.36
CA ASN A 10 -5.45 -3.31 -21.59
C ASN A 10 -6.42 -2.16 -21.34
N TYR A 11 -6.87 -1.93 -20.12
CA TYR A 11 -7.71 -0.77 -19.80
C TYR A 11 -6.96 0.53 -20.16
N PRO A 12 -7.62 1.59 -20.66
CA PRO A 12 -6.93 2.76 -21.23
C PRO A 12 -5.93 3.43 -20.27
N ASP A 13 -6.34 3.64 -19.04
CA ASP A 13 -5.45 4.11 -17.96
C ASP A 13 -5.95 3.65 -16.59
N TRP A 14 -5.24 4.02 -15.52
CA TRP A 14 -5.57 3.71 -14.13
C TRP A 14 -5.81 4.99 -13.33
N ASP A 15 -6.46 5.96 -13.93
CA ASP A 15 -6.78 7.28 -13.36
C ASP A 15 -5.61 7.95 -12.63
N PRO A 16 -4.54 8.33 -13.36
CA PRO A 16 -3.37 8.95 -12.74
C PRO A 16 -3.64 10.24 -11.95
N PRO A 17 -4.66 11.05 -12.26
CA PRO A 17 -5.04 12.19 -11.45
C PRO A 17 -5.50 11.80 -10.06
N HIS A 18 -6.28 10.71 -9.94
CA HIS A 18 -6.67 10.10 -8.67
C HIS A 18 -5.81 8.88 -8.37
N TYR A 19 -4.58 9.11 -7.97
CA TYR A 19 -3.53 8.11 -7.91
C TYR A 19 -3.80 6.91 -6.98
N LEU A 20 -4.81 6.95 -6.13
CA LEU A 20 -5.28 5.79 -5.36
C LEU A 20 -5.74 4.67 -6.29
N ASP A 21 -6.49 4.99 -7.36
CA ASP A 21 -6.92 4.00 -8.35
C ASP A 21 -5.73 3.33 -9.03
N THR A 22 -4.72 4.13 -9.41
CA THR A 22 -3.45 3.60 -9.94
C THR A 22 -2.77 2.66 -8.94
N ALA A 23 -2.74 3.03 -7.65
CA ALA A 23 -2.08 2.24 -6.62
C ALA A 23 -2.82 0.92 -6.34
N GLU A 24 -4.15 0.94 -6.30
CA GLU A 24 -4.98 -0.24 -6.11
C GLU A 24 -4.84 -1.22 -7.28
N MET A 25 -4.90 -0.71 -8.51
CA MET A 25 -4.68 -1.51 -9.71
C MET A 25 -3.27 -2.12 -9.75
N ALA A 26 -2.25 -1.32 -9.45
CA ALA A 26 -0.87 -1.80 -9.40
C ALA A 26 -0.69 -2.90 -8.34
N THR A 27 -1.29 -2.73 -7.15
CA THR A 27 -1.29 -3.72 -6.08
C THR A 27 -1.92 -5.04 -6.54
N ALA A 28 -3.12 -4.96 -7.11
CA ALA A 28 -3.85 -6.15 -7.56
C ALA A 28 -3.10 -6.90 -8.68
N VAL A 29 -2.57 -6.16 -9.67
CA VAL A 29 -1.82 -6.74 -10.79
C VAL A 29 -0.51 -7.35 -10.31
N ALA A 30 0.25 -6.69 -9.43
CA ALA A 30 1.51 -7.20 -8.92
C ALA A 30 1.32 -8.49 -8.10
N ILE A 31 0.35 -8.51 -7.19
CA ILE A 31 0.04 -9.72 -6.40
C ILE A 31 -0.42 -10.87 -7.29
N ALA A 32 -1.32 -10.60 -8.24
CA ALA A 32 -1.80 -11.63 -9.15
C ALA A 32 -0.68 -12.17 -10.05
N TYR A 33 0.23 -11.30 -10.49
CA TYR A 33 1.38 -11.67 -11.30
C TYR A 33 2.33 -12.59 -10.52
N ASP A 34 2.68 -12.24 -9.28
CA ASP A 34 3.55 -13.02 -8.41
C ASP A 34 2.94 -14.39 -8.09
N TRP A 35 1.71 -14.42 -7.58
CA TRP A 35 1.06 -15.66 -7.15
C TRP A 35 0.74 -16.63 -8.26
N LEU A 36 0.52 -16.14 -9.47
CA LEU A 36 0.12 -16.95 -10.62
C LEU A 36 1.25 -17.12 -11.64
N TYR A 37 2.45 -16.64 -11.32
CA TYR A 37 3.56 -16.53 -12.26
C TYR A 37 3.76 -17.80 -13.10
N ASP A 38 3.86 -18.97 -12.48
CA ASP A 38 4.11 -20.23 -13.18
C ASP A 38 2.95 -20.69 -14.06
N ALA A 39 1.72 -20.24 -13.74
CA ALA A 39 0.51 -20.60 -14.49
C ALA A 39 0.17 -19.62 -15.64
N LEU A 40 0.84 -18.45 -15.69
CA LEU A 40 0.55 -17.44 -16.70
C LEU A 40 1.25 -17.72 -18.03
N PRO A 41 0.57 -17.52 -19.19
CA PRO A 41 1.20 -17.53 -20.50
C PRO A 41 2.31 -16.45 -20.59
N THR A 42 3.36 -16.72 -21.36
CA THR A 42 4.46 -15.77 -21.59
C THR A 42 3.95 -14.42 -22.09
N SER A 43 3.02 -14.42 -23.04
CA SER A 43 2.42 -13.17 -23.56
C SER A 43 1.71 -12.33 -22.49
N THR A 44 1.09 -12.99 -21.52
CA THR A 44 0.47 -12.28 -20.38
C THR A 44 1.54 -11.73 -19.42
N LYS A 45 2.59 -12.49 -19.17
CA LYS A 45 3.74 -12.02 -18.36
C LYS A 45 4.35 -10.77 -18.97
N ASP A 46 4.61 -10.77 -20.27
CA ASP A 46 5.18 -9.62 -20.98
C ASP A 46 4.25 -8.40 -20.95
N LEU A 47 2.95 -8.60 -21.13
CA LEU A 47 1.95 -7.54 -21.02
C LEU A 47 1.91 -6.94 -19.61
N VAL A 48 1.93 -7.78 -18.56
CA VAL A 48 1.89 -7.33 -17.15
C VAL A 48 3.15 -6.54 -16.82
N LYS A 49 4.35 -7.03 -17.19
CA LYS A 49 5.61 -6.30 -16.98
C LYS A 49 5.56 -4.92 -17.62
N LYS A 50 5.16 -4.85 -18.89
CA LYS A 50 5.02 -3.59 -19.62
C LYS A 50 4.03 -2.65 -18.92
N CYS A 51 2.88 -3.18 -18.54
CA CYS A 51 1.81 -2.43 -17.87
C CYS A 51 2.28 -1.85 -16.54
N LEU A 52 2.88 -2.66 -15.66
CA LEU A 52 3.42 -2.19 -14.37
C LEU A 52 4.52 -1.16 -14.59
N TYR A 53 5.42 -1.38 -15.54
CA TYR A 53 6.49 -0.42 -15.82
C TYR A 53 5.95 0.94 -16.27
N GLU A 54 5.11 0.96 -17.30
CA GLU A 54 4.62 2.21 -17.90
C GLU A 54 3.64 2.96 -16.99
N ARG A 55 2.77 2.23 -16.25
CA ARG A 55 1.69 2.84 -15.47
C ARG A 55 2.02 3.06 -14.01
N ALA A 56 2.91 2.26 -13.42
CA ALA A 56 3.32 2.42 -12.03
C ALA A 56 4.73 2.99 -11.93
N ILE A 57 5.75 2.28 -12.45
CA ILE A 57 7.16 2.60 -12.21
C ILE A 57 7.54 3.98 -12.76
N VAL A 58 7.32 4.21 -14.05
CA VAL A 58 7.67 5.50 -14.70
C VAL A 58 6.95 6.67 -14.04
N ARG A 59 5.71 6.47 -13.61
CA ARG A 59 4.90 7.53 -12.99
C ARG A 59 5.35 7.87 -11.59
N VAL A 60 5.63 6.87 -10.74
CA VAL A 60 6.07 7.12 -9.36
C VAL A 60 7.45 7.78 -9.30
N LEU A 61 8.37 7.43 -10.20
CA LEU A 61 9.67 8.10 -10.27
C LEU A 61 9.50 9.60 -10.49
N ARG A 62 8.61 10.01 -11.41
CA ARG A 62 8.27 11.42 -11.61
C ARG A 62 7.57 12.04 -10.40
N GLU A 63 6.77 11.26 -9.68
CA GLU A 63 6.06 11.73 -8.49
C GLU A 63 7.04 12.07 -7.36
N TYR A 64 8.10 11.27 -7.18
CA TYR A 64 9.12 11.53 -6.18
C TYR A 64 9.95 12.80 -6.45
N GLU A 65 10.07 13.23 -7.71
CA GLU A 65 10.74 14.48 -8.10
C GLU A 65 9.92 15.73 -7.69
N LYS A 66 8.60 15.62 -7.52
CA LYS A 66 7.76 16.76 -7.15
C LYS A 66 8.07 17.27 -5.73
N GLY A 67 7.87 18.55 -5.52
CA GLY A 67 7.92 19.16 -4.17
C GLY A 67 6.87 18.57 -3.21
N SER A 68 7.08 18.71 -1.90
CA SER A 68 6.22 18.12 -0.87
C SER A 68 4.73 18.48 -0.98
N LEU A 69 4.41 19.70 -1.41
CA LEU A 69 3.01 20.16 -1.57
C LEU A 69 2.31 19.55 -2.79
N GLY A 70 3.07 19.09 -3.78
CA GLY A 70 2.52 18.53 -5.01
C GLY A 70 2.51 17.00 -5.07
N SER A 71 3.17 16.33 -4.13
CA SER A 71 3.35 14.88 -4.17
C SER A 71 2.50 14.16 -3.13
N TRP A 72 1.67 13.22 -3.57
CA TRP A 72 0.97 12.31 -2.66
C TRP A 72 1.96 11.45 -1.84
N ALA A 73 3.10 11.11 -2.42
CA ALA A 73 4.12 10.30 -1.77
C ALA A 73 4.70 10.93 -0.49
N LYS A 74 4.58 12.26 -0.34
CA LYS A 74 5.14 13.03 0.76
C LYS A 74 4.06 13.56 1.72
N ARG A 75 2.77 13.26 1.46
CA ARG A 75 1.65 13.67 2.32
C ARG A 75 1.68 12.97 3.68
N GLU A 76 0.89 13.48 4.59
CA GLU A 76 0.71 12.94 5.95
C GLU A 76 -0.56 12.09 6.10
N THR A 77 -1.30 11.86 5.01
CA THR A 77 -2.58 11.13 4.96
C THR A 77 -2.42 9.70 4.45
N ASN A 78 -3.52 8.93 4.48
CA ASN A 78 -3.59 7.56 3.95
C ASN A 78 -3.01 7.43 2.52
N TRP A 79 -3.17 8.44 1.66
CA TRP A 79 -2.60 8.46 0.31
C TRP A 79 -1.10 8.11 0.28
N ASN A 80 -0.36 8.60 1.27
CA ASN A 80 1.07 8.32 1.38
C ASN A 80 1.33 6.82 1.50
N VAL A 81 0.66 6.14 2.42
CA VAL A 81 0.88 4.72 2.66
C VAL A 81 0.33 3.86 1.53
N VAL A 82 -0.90 4.12 1.10
CA VAL A 82 -1.57 3.34 0.06
C VAL A 82 -0.81 3.40 -1.27
N CYS A 83 -0.50 4.61 -1.73
CA CYS A 83 0.18 4.77 -3.02
C CYS A 83 1.62 4.27 -2.98
N ASN A 84 2.39 4.57 -1.93
CA ASN A 84 3.75 4.02 -1.81
C ASN A 84 3.73 2.48 -1.78
N THR A 85 2.80 1.87 -1.05
CA THR A 85 2.66 0.41 -1.02
C THR A 85 2.39 -0.18 -2.41
N GLY A 86 1.41 0.37 -3.13
CA GLY A 86 1.10 -0.10 -4.48
C GLY A 86 2.29 -0.02 -5.43
N MET A 87 3.07 1.06 -5.34
CA MET A 87 4.27 1.24 -6.16
C MET A 87 5.40 0.29 -5.75
N VAL A 88 5.58 0.04 -4.45
CA VAL A 88 6.57 -0.95 -3.96
C VAL A 88 6.23 -2.35 -4.44
N LEU A 89 4.96 -2.77 -4.33
CA LEU A 89 4.54 -4.09 -4.81
C LEU A 89 4.72 -4.23 -6.32
N ALA A 90 4.37 -3.20 -7.10
CA ALA A 90 4.63 -3.18 -8.53
C ALA A 90 6.13 -3.30 -8.85
N ALA A 91 6.97 -2.57 -8.13
CA ALA A 91 8.42 -2.57 -8.32
C ALA A 91 9.03 -3.94 -7.97
N LEU A 92 8.62 -4.54 -6.86
CA LEU A 92 9.07 -5.88 -6.47
C LEU A 92 8.63 -6.95 -7.47
N GLY A 93 7.41 -6.87 -7.97
CA GLY A 93 6.88 -7.83 -8.95
C GLY A 93 7.65 -7.90 -10.27
N ILE A 94 8.39 -6.84 -10.63
CA ILE A 94 9.22 -6.78 -11.85
C ILE A 94 10.68 -6.39 -11.58
N ALA A 95 11.16 -6.59 -10.34
CA ALA A 95 12.49 -6.16 -9.89
C ALA A 95 13.62 -6.85 -10.65
N GLU A 96 13.43 -8.07 -11.16
CA GLU A 96 14.42 -8.78 -11.96
C GLU A 96 14.73 -8.05 -13.27
N ASP A 97 13.71 -7.42 -13.88
CA ASP A 97 13.86 -6.66 -15.12
C ASP A 97 14.30 -5.21 -14.86
N TYR A 98 13.92 -4.61 -13.72
CA TYR A 98 14.12 -3.19 -13.40
C TYR A 98 14.69 -2.98 -11.97
N PRO A 99 15.85 -3.57 -11.65
CA PRO A 99 16.39 -3.57 -10.28
C PRO A 99 16.76 -2.16 -9.77
N LYS A 100 17.19 -1.26 -10.64
CA LYS A 100 17.56 0.11 -10.26
C LYS A 100 16.34 0.93 -9.86
N GLU A 101 15.30 0.86 -10.66
CA GLU A 101 14.03 1.52 -10.42
C GLU A 101 13.37 0.99 -9.14
N ALA A 102 13.41 -0.34 -8.94
CA ALA A 102 12.89 -0.97 -7.73
C ALA A 102 13.63 -0.46 -6.49
N ALA A 103 14.95 -0.40 -6.48
CA ALA A 103 15.73 0.13 -5.37
C ALA A 103 15.35 1.58 -5.05
N VAL A 104 15.23 2.45 -6.06
CA VAL A 104 14.84 3.86 -5.88
C VAL A 104 13.44 3.97 -5.27
N ILE A 105 12.49 3.11 -5.70
CA ILE A 105 11.12 3.13 -5.19
C ILE A 105 11.07 2.66 -3.74
N LEU A 106 11.77 1.57 -3.39
CA LEU A 106 11.85 1.09 -2.01
C LEU A 106 12.47 2.14 -1.08
N ASP A 107 13.58 2.77 -1.47
CA ASP A 107 14.25 3.80 -0.68
C ASP A 107 13.33 5.02 -0.45
N ASN A 108 12.61 5.47 -1.48
CA ASN A 108 11.69 6.60 -1.34
C ASN A 108 10.46 6.25 -0.50
N ALA A 109 9.90 5.04 -0.64
CA ALA A 109 8.80 4.58 0.21
C ALA A 109 9.22 4.53 1.68
N ALA A 110 10.37 3.91 1.99
CA ALA A 110 10.92 3.87 3.34
C ALA A 110 11.18 5.27 3.92
N LYS A 111 11.63 6.21 3.09
CA LYS A 111 11.88 7.61 3.47
C LYS A 111 10.61 8.40 3.77
N TYR A 112 9.56 8.21 2.97
CA TYR A 112 8.38 9.09 3.02
C TYR A 112 7.17 8.51 3.77
N MET A 113 7.01 7.18 3.88
CA MET A 113 5.90 6.59 4.62
C MET A 113 5.85 7.02 6.11
N PRO A 114 6.97 7.28 6.79
CA PRO A 114 6.95 7.84 8.14
C PRO A 114 6.19 9.18 8.26
N ASN A 115 6.02 9.95 7.19
CA ASN A 115 5.26 11.19 7.23
C ASN A 115 3.80 10.98 7.65
N CYS A 116 3.16 9.92 7.18
CA CYS A 116 1.81 9.53 7.60
C CYS A 116 1.86 8.74 8.92
N LEU A 117 2.77 7.76 9.01
CA LEU A 117 2.78 6.79 10.10
C LEU A 117 3.20 7.38 11.45
N LYS A 118 3.93 8.50 11.49
CA LYS A 118 4.25 9.24 12.75
C LYS A 118 3.00 9.64 13.54
N HIS A 119 1.86 9.81 12.85
CA HIS A 119 0.61 10.22 13.49
C HIS A 119 -0.08 9.08 14.25
N PHE A 120 0.41 7.84 14.13
CA PHE A 120 -0.05 6.72 14.95
C PHE A 120 0.51 6.79 16.39
N ALA A 121 1.61 7.51 16.60
CA ALA A 121 2.15 7.73 17.93
C ALA A 121 1.22 8.63 18.78
N PRO A 122 1.17 8.41 20.13
CA PRO A 122 1.88 7.36 20.87
C PRO A 122 1.08 6.06 21.05
N ASP A 123 -0.21 6.05 20.73
CA ASP A 123 -1.18 5.03 21.17
C ASP A 123 -1.86 4.25 20.03
N GLY A 124 -1.42 4.45 18.80
CA GLY A 124 -1.89 3.73 17.61
C GLY A 124 -3.15 4.30 16.97
N VAL A 125 -3.56 5.50 17.36
CA VAL A 125 -4.76 6.17 16.82
C VAL A 125 -4.50 6.70 15.42
N CYS A 126 -5.47 6.50 14.51
CA CYS A 126 -5.49 7.14 13.21
C CYS A 126 -6.39 8.38 13.24
N TYR A 127 -5.81 9.56 13.06
CA TYR A 127 -6.55 10.83 13.11
C TYR A 127 -7.57 11.00 11.98
N GLU A 128 -7.43 10.26 10.88
CA GLU A 128 -8.38 10.28 9.76
C GLU A 128 -9.64 9.46 10.04
N GLY A 129 -9.72 8.77 11.17
CA GLY A 129 -10.87 7.98 11.57
C GLY A 129 -10.76 6.49 11.25
N PRO A 130 -11.73 5.67 11.73
CA PRO A 130 -11.64 4.22 11.67
C PRO A 130 -11.72 3.64 10.25
N ALA A 131 -12.39 4.30 9.31
CA ALA A 131 -12.43 3.84 7.93
C ALA A 131 -11.04 3.94 7.27
N TYR A 132 -10.41 5.11 7.35
CA TYR A 132 -9.07 5.29 6.80
C TYR A 132 -7.98 4.58 7.61
N TRP A 133 -8.19 4.34 8.90
CA TRP A 133 -7.35 3.41 9.64
C TRP A 133 -7.34 2.02 8.98
N GLY A 134 -8.51 1.46 8.68
CA GLY A 134 -8.64 0.17 8.01
C GLY A 134 -7.98 0.15 6.64
N TYR A 135 -8.19 1.21 5.86
CA TYR A 135 -7.59 1.35 4.53
C TYR A 135 -6.06 1.45 4.59
N THR A 136 -5.55 2.37 5.40
CA THR A 136 -4.11 2.58 5.59
C THR A 136 -3.40 1.33 6.11
N THR A 137 -3.96 0.70 7.14
CA THR A 137 -3.33 -0.47 7.76
C THR A 137 -3.39 -1.71 6.89
N SER A 138 -4.41 -1.88 6.06
CA SER A 138 -4.48 -2.97 5.08
C SER A 138 -3.33 -2.88 4.08
N TYR A 139 -3.06 -1.70 3.53
CA TYR A 139 -1.91 -1.49 2.65
C TYR A 139 -0.58 -1.57 3.38
N LEU A 140 -0.50 -1.00 4.59
CA LEU A 140 0.71 -1.12 5.42
C LEU A 140 1.09 -2.59 5.67
N THR A 141 0.12 -3.47 5.91
CA THR A 141 0.42 -4.89 6.13
C THR A 141 0.98 -5.57 4.88
N LEU A 142 0.49 -5.20 3.69
CA LEU A 142 1.06 -5.68 2.42
C LEU A 142 2.50 -5.20 2.24
N TYR A 143 2.76 -3.91 2.51
CA TYR A 143 4.11 -3.35 2.48
C TYR A 143 5.05 -4.10 3.43
N LEU A 144 4.67 -4.19 4.71
CA LEU A 144 5.51 -4.81 5.74
C LEU A 144 5.84 -6.27 5.39
N LYS A 145 4.87 -7.01 4.86
CA LYS A 145 5.09 -8.39 4.43
C LYS A 145 6.06 -8.47 3.25
N ALA A 146 5.82 -7.68 2.21
CA ALA A 146 6.65 -7.68 1.01
C ALA A 146 8.11 -7.26 1.29
N VAL A 147 8.29 -6.23 2.12
CA VAL A 147 9.64 -5.76 2.49
C VAL A 147 10.35 -6.74 3.42
N ALA A 148 9.64 -7.38 4.37
CA ALA A 148 10.24 -8.38 5.24
C ALA A 148 10.79 -9.59 4.45
N ASP A 149 10.08 -10.00 3.40
CA ASP A 149 10.49 -11.11 2.57
C ASP A 149 11.68 -10.76 1.62
N ASN A 150 11.84 -9.47 1.28
CA ASN A 150 12.84 -9.03 0.28
C ASN A 150 14.04 -8.27 0.87
N ASP A 151 13.94 -7.66 2.05
CA ASP A 151 14.97 -6.75 2.62
C ASP A 151 15.30 -7.03 4.10
N ASN A 152 14.96 -8.20 4.63
CA ASN A 152 15.19 -8.56 6.04
C ASN A 152 14.75 -7.45 7.04
N GLY A 153 13.72 -6.68 6.72
CA GLY A 153 13.13 -5.67 7.58
C GLY A 153 13.94 -4.39 7.76
N LYS A 154 14.88 -4.07 6.87
CA LYS A 154 15.76 -2.89 6.99
C LYS A 154 15.06 -1.53 6.97
N GLY A 155 13.82 -1.46 6.49
CA GLY A 155 13.09 -0.19 6.34
C GLY A 155 12.70 0.52 7.64
N GLY A 156 12.80 -0.13 8.80
CA GLY A 156 12.48 0.49 10.10
C GLY A 156 11.00 0.90 10.30
N ILE A 157 10.16 0.72 9.30
CA ILE A 157 8.74 1.13 9.35
C ILE A 157 7.98 0.39 10.45
N ALA A 158 8.22 -0.91 10.62
CA ALA A 158 7.56 -1.71 11.65
C ALA A 158 7.86 -1.25 13.08
N GLN A 159 8.98 -0.54 13.29
CA GLN A 159 9.41 -0.03 14.60
C GLN A 159 8.93 1.40 14.89
N LEU A 160 8.15 2.02 14.01
CA LEU A 160 7.64 3.37 14.27
C LEU A 160 6.70 3.38 15.48
N PRO A 161 6.86 4.36 16.38
CA PRO A 161 6.05 4.44 17.59
C PRO A 161 4.56 4.49 17.32
N GLY A 162 3.78 3.74 18.09
CA GLY A 162 2.32 3.64 18.00
C GLY A 162 1.84 2.48 17.14
N LEU A 163 2.66 1.96 16.22
CA LEU A 163 2.23 0.82 15.38
C LEU A 163 2.00 -0.44 16.20
N GLU A 164 2.78 -0.64 17.28
CA GLU A 164 2.62 -1.76 18.20
C GLU A 164 1.28 -1.75 18.96
N ARG A 165 0.60 -0.61 18.96
CA ARG A 165 -0.70 -0.43 19.64
C ARG A 165 -1.88 -0.26 18.67
N THR A 166 -1.59 -0.09 17.38
CA THR A 166 -2.62 0.30 16.41
C THR A 166 -3.73 -0.75 16.27
N ALA A 167 -3.45 -2.04 16.50
CA ALA A 167 -4.49 -3.07 16.53
C ALA A 167 -5.55 -2.82 17.61
N LEU A 168 -5.18 -2.19 18.72
CA LEU A 168 -6.11 -1.84 19.80
C LEU A 168 -7.07 -0.69 19.42
N TYR A 169 -6.70 0.14 18.44
CA TYR A 169 -7.51 1.26 18.01
C TYR A 169 -8.90 0.81 17.54
N GLN A 170 -8.96 -0.17 16.63
CA GLN A 170 -10.24 -0.67 16.14
C GLN A 170 -11.11 -1.22 17.29
N LYS A 171 -10.51 -1.96 18.22
CA LYS A 171 -11.23 -2.48 19.39
C LYS A 171 -11.77 -1.36 20.29
N ARG A 172 -11.00 -0.29 20.48
CA ARG A 172 -11.37 0.85 21.34
C ARG A 172 -12.40 1.78 20.72
N THR A 173 -12.57 1.73 19.41
CA THR A 173 -13.60 2.50 18.69
C THR A 173 -14.94 1.76 18.65
N LEU A 174 -15.01 0.50 19.08
CA LEU A 174 -16.26 -0.24 19.18
C LEU A 174 -17.06 0.20 20.41
N THR A 175 -18.34 0.49 20.19
CA THR A 175 -19.33 0.73 21.26
C THR A 175 -19.86 -0.59 21.82
N PRO A 176 -20.52 -0.60 22.99
CA PRO A 176 -21.18 -1.80 23.54
C PRO A 176 -22.22 -2.42 22.61
N SER A 177 -22.81 -1.64 21.70
CA SER A 177 -23.75 -2.14 20.69
C SER A 177 -23.07 -2.77 19.45
N GLY A 178 -21.73 -2.86 19.42
CA GLY A 178 -20.98 -3.39 18.30
C GLY A 178 -20.83 -2.43 17.11
N ARG A 179 -21.26 -1.18 17.28
CA ARG A 179 -21.07 -0.14 16.25
C ARG A 179 -19.77 0.63 16.49
N LEU A 180 -19.21 1.22 15.44
CA LEU A 180 -18.05 2.09 15.57
C LEU A 180 -18.45 3.46 16.13
N PHE A 181 -17.59 4.01 16.99
CA PHE A 181 -17.54 5.45 17.23
C PHE A 181 -16.95 6.10 15.98
N ASN A 182 -17.82 6.46 15.08
CA ASN A 182 -17.45 6.93 13.76
C ASN A 182 -17.18 8.44 13.73
N PHE A 183 -16.05 8.81 13.16
CA PHE A 183 -15.69 10.19 12.83
C PHE A 183 -14.92 10.20 11.51
N GLY A 184 -14.65 11.38 10.96
CA GLY A 184 -14.14 11.50 9.60
C GLY A 184 -15.16 10.94 8.60
N ASN A 185 -14.72 10.17 7.64
CA ASN A 185 -15.56 9.56 6.60
C ASN A 185 -16.04 8.14 6.95
N ALA A 186 -16.01 7.76 8.23
CA ALA A 186 -16.38 6.41 8.65
C ALA A 186 -17.90 6.26 8.80
N GLY A 187 -18.45 5.15 8.31
CA GLY A 187 -19.76 4.66 8.70
C GLY A 187 -19.77 4.12 10.12
N ALA A 188 -20.96 3.86 10.68
CA ALA A 188 -21.10 3.33 12.02
C ALA A 188 -20.94 1.79 12.10
N ASP A 189 -20.89 1.11 10.96
CA ASP A 189 -20.79 -0.35 10.92
C ASP A 189 -19.33 -0.78 11.05
N ALA A 190 -19.08 -1.70 11.99
CA ALA A 190 -17.76 -2.24 12.22
C ALA A 190 -17.31 -3.10 11.03
N GLN A 191 -16.11 -2.83 10.52
CA GLN A 191 -15.48 -3.67 9.52
C GLN A 191 -14.28 -4.39 10.15
N ASN A 192 -14.20 -5.70 9.96
CA ASN A 192 -13.03 -6.46 10.39
C ASN A 192 -11.89 -6.24 9.39
N SER A 193 -10.83 -5.59 9.82
CA SER A 193 -9.64 -5.43 9.00
C SER A 193 -8.73 -6.65 9.11
N PRO A 194 -8.31 -7.27 7.98
CA PRO A 194 -7.30 -8.34 8.00
C PRO A 194 -5.97 -7.90 8.62
N ALA A 195 -5.67 -6.61 8.61
CA ALA A 195 -4.49 -6.03 9.25
C ALA A 195 -4.37 -6.38 10.73
N PHE A 196 -5.50 -6.56 11.42
CA PHE A 196 -5.53 -6.95 12.82
C PHE A 196 -4.73 -8.23 13.09
N PHE A 197 -4.85 -9.23 12.23
CA PHE A 197 -4.14 -10.50 12.39
C PHE A 197 -2.63 -10.37 12.23
N LEU A 198 -2.17 -9.51 11.29
CA LEU A 198 -0.74 -9.29 11.13
C LEU A 198 -0.18 -8.55 12.33
N PHE A 199 -0.80 -7.45 12.74
CA PHE A 199 -0.33 -6.67 13.90
C PHE A 199 -0.30 -7.48 15.19
N SER A 200 -1.29 -8.36 15.43
CA SER A 200 -1.31 -9.24 16.61
C SER A 200 -0.24 -10.34 16.57
N ARG A 201 0.39 -10.58 15.41
CA ARG A 201 1.51 -11.53 15.28
C ARG A 201 2.87 -10.84 15.32
N MET A 202 2.92 -9.56 15.00
CA MET A 202 4.15 -8.77 14.98
C MET A 202 4.50 -8.20 16.35
N TYR A 203 3.47 -7.88 17.14
CA TYR A 203 3.56 -7.23 18.45
C TYR A 203 2.78 -8.01 19.50
#